data_33165c164f6af715e9c2479bdabd358e
#
_entry.id   33165c164f6af715e9c2479bdabd358e
#
_cell.length_a   1.000
_cell.length_b   1.000
_cell.length_c   1.000
_cell.angle_alpha   90.00
_cell.angle_beta   90.00
_cell.angle_gamma   90.00
#
_symmetry.space_group_name_H-M   'P 1'
#
loop_
_entity.id
_entity.type
_entity.pdbx_description
1 polymer ?
#
loop_
_entity_poly.entity_id
_entity_poly.type
_entity_poly.pdbx_seq_one_letter_code
_entity_poly.pdbx_strand_id
1 'polypeptide(L)'
;VTRARARGILSNRQIRRVSGYPADAVRAVHRQQGARTDLAVPQSALTLAQAAEAITNSHDEATRLRVFFEFTRGADEAGRAALPLITTEPALVGDPRFDALLAGAAEHLAARHGLPGPLWTLTVDRFLYRAWWISALPSARVQALLWTPTAFRRRGIYLDRHDLTHDGATPMPEPLFDLTDIRRAFEALAAKLERRRVIGHVHVYGGAAMILAYDQHRTATRDIDAQFGPDGPMIAAIREIAKENGWPTTWLNNQAASYVARRPGEGDRVFDHPHLQVSVTPADHLLAMKVLAGRATRDAEDLRVLLRHLGIATSAEVWAIVERFFPGTAIPPRSQAMVQDLLSDMQKRDQR
;
A
#
# COMPACT_ATOMS: atom_id res chain seq x y z
N VAL A 1 25.02 -17.25 -10.26
CA VAL A 1 25.60 -17.24 -11.62
C VAL A 1 26.79 -16.28 -11.65
N THR A 2 26.64 -15.04 -11.27
CA THR A 2 27.74 -14.03 -11.31
C THR A 2 28.91 -14.42 -10.41
N ARG A 3 28.67 -14.90 -9.18
CA ARG A 3 29.74 -15.41 -8.28
C ARG A 3 30.40 -16.70 -8.79
N ALA A 4 29.62 -17.60 -9.38
CA ALA A 4 30.15 -18.83 -9.96
C ALA A 4 31.08 -18.56 -11.18
N ARG A 5 30.76 -17.54 -11.99
CA ARG A 5 31.60 -17.10 -13.09
C ARG A 5 32.83 -16.31 -12.64
N ALA A 6 32.68 -15.39 -11.69
CA ALA A 6 33.79 -14.65 -11.10
C ALA A 6 34.82 -15.59 -10.44
N ARG A 7 34.40 -16.80 -10.03
CA ARG A 7 35.23 -17.86 -9.46
C ARG A 7 35.65 -18.91 -10.50
N GLY A 8 35.34 -18.73 -11.80
CA GLY A 8 35.68 -19.68 -12.86
C GLY A 8 34.92 -21.01 -12.82
N ILE A 9 33.83 -21.11 -12.04
CA ILE A 9 33.12 -22.38 -11.77
C ILE A 9 32.19 -22.79 -12.93
N LEU A 10 31.63 -21.84 -13.69
CA LEU A 10 30.71 -22.14 -14.79
C LEU A 10 30.96 -21.27 -16.02
N SER A 11 30.95 -21.87 -17.22
CA SER A 11 30.95 -21.17 -18.48
C SER A 11 29.57 -20.62 -18.87
N ASN A 12 29.49 -19.63 -19.76
CA ASN A 12 28.25 -19.07 -20.30
C ASN A 12 27.30 -20.15 -20.86
N ARG A 13 27.86 -21.22 -21.42
CA ARG A 13 27.10 -22.35 -21.99
C ARG A 13 26.44 -23.20 -20.89
N GLN A 14 27.16 -23.41 -19.80
CA GLN A 14 26.65 -24.13 -18.62
C GLN A 14 25.59 -23.30 -17.87
N ILE A 15 25.78 -21.99 -17.75
CA ILE A 15 24.82 -21.06 -17.18
C ILE A 15 23.49 -21.10 -17.95
N ARG A 16 23.52 -21.06 -19.27
CA ARG A 16 22.34 -21.19 -20.14
C ARG A 16 21.61 -22.51 -19.94
N ARG A 17 22.33 -23.58 -19.74
CA ARG A 17 21.75 -24.93 -19.58
C ARG A 17 21.04 -25.11 -18.23
N VAL A 18 21.52 -24.45 -17.20
CA VAL A 18 20.99 -24.54 -15.84
C VAL A 18 19.87 -23.49 -15.61
N SER A 19 19.97 -22.31 -16.20
CA SER A 19 19.01 -21.21 -15.93
C SER A 19 17.87 -21.09 -16.94
N GLY A 20 17.98 -21.75 -18.12
CA GLY A 20 17.00 -21.62 -19.21
C GLY A 20 16.93 -20.24 -19.90
N TYR A 21 17.76 -19.27 -19.47
CA TYR A 21 17.76 -17.93 -20.07
C TYR A 21 18.51 -17.88 -21.41
N PRO A 22 18.01 -17.11 -22.40
CA PRO A 22 18.70 -16.90 -23.68
C PRO A 22 20.05 -16.19 -23.47
N ALA A 23 21.01 -16.50 -24.37
CA ALA A 23 22.38 -15.95 -24.27
C ALA A 23 22.44 -14.41 -24.27
N ASP A 24 21.46 -13.77 -24.90
CA ASP A 24 21.34 -12.31 -24.98
C ASP A 24 20.88 -11.67 -23.67
N ALA A 25 20.01 -12.34 -22.91
CA ALA A 25 19.63 -11.93 -21.58
C ALA A 25 20.81 -11.99 -20.61
N VAL A 26 21.64 -13.03 -20.71
CA VAL A 26 22.87 -13.15 -19.91
C VAL A 26 23.89 -12.08 -20.29
N ARG A 27 24.01 -11.72 -21.57
CA ARG A 27 24.89 -10.63 -22.05
C ARG A 27 24.37 -9.24 -21.70
N ALA A 28 23.04 -9.04 -21.66
CA ALA A 28 22.40 -7.79 -21.26
C ALA A 28 22.69 -7.48 -19.79
N VAL A 29 22.59 -8.49 -18.91
CA VAL A 29 22.95 -8.37 -17.49
C VAL A 29 24.40 -7.91 -17.30
N HIS A 30 25.34 -8.42 -18.12
CA HIS A 30 26.76 -8.02 -18.02
C HIS A 30 27.03 -6.62 -18.54
N ARG A 31 26.35 -6.15 -19.59
CA ARG A 31 26.47 -4.78 -20.09
C ARG A 31 25.88 -3.73 -19.16
N GLN A 32 24.79 -4.07 -18.47
CA GLN A 32 24.12 -3.14 -17.52
C GLN A 32 24.88 -3.02 -16.19
N GLN A 33 25.65 -4.02 -15.77
CA GLN A 33 26.50 -3.94 -14.58
C GLN A 33 27.72 -3.01 -14.77
N GLY A 34 28.08 -2.70 -16.02
CA GLY A 34 29.17 -1.75 -16.35
C GLY A 34 28.70 -0.31 -16.58
N ALA A 35 27.42 -0.08 -16.78
CA ALA A 35 26.87 1.25 -16.87
C ALA A 35 26.47 1.72 -15.45
N ARG A 36 27.33 2.49 -14.80
CA ARG A 36 26.97 3.34 -13.68
C ARG A 36 25.85 4.27 -14.16
N THR A 37 24.63 3.90 -13.92
CA THR A 37 23.51 4.82 -14.00
C THR A 37 23.49 5.56 -12.65
N ASP A 38 23.89 6.83 -12.65
CA ASP A 38 23.61 7.78 -11.56
C ASP A 38 22.08 8.05 -11.52
N LEU A 39 21.32 7.00 -11.23
CA LEU A 39 19.91 7.13 -10.87
C LEU A 39 19.90 7.52 -9.40
N ALA A 40 19.59 8.79 -9.12
CA ALA A 40 19.38 9.26 -7.79
C ALA A 40 18.29 8.39 -7.14
N VAL A 41 18.66 7.61 -6.11
CA VAL A 41 17.72 6.86 -5.29
C VAL A 41 16.82 7.89 -4.64
N PRO A 42 15.49 7.77 -4.75
CA PRO A 42 14.60 8.62 -3.97
C PRO A 42 14.95 8.45 -2.48
N GLN A 43 15.31 9.52 -1.80
CA GLN A 43 15.87 9.50 -0.43
C GLN A 43 14.90 8.96 0.64
N SER A 44 13.68 8.63 0.27
CA SER A 44 12.60 8.23 1.20
C SER A 44 11.88 6.94 0.81
N ALA A 45 12.22 6.29 -0.32
CA ALA A 45 11.68 4.95 -0.60
C ALA A 45 12.39 3.94 0.31
N LEU A 46 11.60 3.11 1.01
CA LEU A 46 12.12 2.02 1.81
C LEU A 46 12.98 1.11 0.95
N THR A 47 14.17 0.77 1.43
CA THR A 47 14.94 -0.34 0.87
C THR A 47 14.35 -1.66 1.33
N LEU A 48 14.63 -2.73 0.61
CA LEU A 48 14.21 -4.08 1.02
C LEU A 48 14.76 -4.47 2.40
N ALA A 49 15.96 -4.01 2.75
CA ALA A 49 16.56 -4.24 4.07
C ALA A 49 15.77 -3.51 5.17
N GLN A 50 15.40 -2.26 4.96
CA GLN A 50 14.57 -1.49 5.89
C GLN A 50 13.16 -2.10 6.04
N ALA A 51 12.57 -2.56 4.94
CA ALA A 51 11.29 -3.27 4.98
C ALA A 51 11.39 -4.57 5.78
N ALA A 52 12.45 -5.36 5.60
CA ALA A 52 12.69 -6.58 6.36
C ALA A 52 12.87 -6.29 7.86
N GLU A 53 13.62 -5.26 8.22
CA GLU A 53 13.79 -4.82 9.61
C GLU A 53 12.47 -4.38 10.24
N ALA A 54 11.68 -3.57 9.53
CA ALA A 54 10.37 -3.13 10.00
C ALA A 54 9.38 -4.30 10.16
N ILE A 55 9.41 -5.28 9.26
CA ILE A 55 8.62 -6.52 9.37
C ILE A 55 9.05 -7.33 10.60
N THR A 56 10.36 -7.45 10.84
CA THR A 56 10.89 -8.17 12.01
C THR A 56 10.43 -7.55 13.32
N ASN A 57 10.41 -6.23 13.38
CA ASN A 57 10.02 -5.46 14.56
C ASN A 57 8.49 -5.34 14.75
N SER A 58 7.71 -5.80 13.78
CA SER A 58 6.24 -5.75 13.85
C SER A 58 5.65 -6.94 14.59
N HIS A 59 4.68 -6.70 15.47
CA HIS A 59 4.10 -7.71 16.34
C HIS A 59 2.96 -8.52 15.71
N ASP A 60 2.32 -8.02 14.65
CA ASP A 60 1.17 -8.66 14.02
C ASP A 60 1.33 -8.78 12.49
N GLU A 61 0.60 -9.76 11.91
CA GLU A 61 0.67 -10.05 10.48
C GLU A 61 0.12 -8.91 9.61
N ALA A 62 -0.90 -8.20 10.08
CA ALA A 62 -1.52 -7.11 9.33
C ALA A 62 -0.54 -5.94 9.16
N THR A 63 0.19 -5.57 10.22
CA THR A 63 1.25 -4.55 10.18
C THR A 63 2.40 -4.99 9.28
N ARG A 64 2.85 -6.24 9.37
CA ARG A 64 3.87 -6.80 8.48
C ARG A 64 3.48 -6.70 7.00
N LEU A 65 2.23 -7.05 6.67
CA LEU A 65 1.70 -6.94 5.31
C LEU A 65 1.60 -5.48 4.86
N ARG A 66 1.24 -4.54 5.73
CA ARG A 66 1.23 -3.11 5.40
C ARG A 66 2.63 -2.63 5.00
N VAL A 67 3.65 -2.93 5.79
CA VAL A 67 5.06 -2.60 5.47
C VAL A 67 5.47 -3.20 4.13
N PHE A 68 5.11 -4.46 3.87
CA PHE A 68 5.39 -5.12 2.61
C PHE A 68 4.75 -4.40 1.41
N PHE A 69 3.45 -4.11 1.48
CA PHE A 69 2.74 -3.41 0.39
C PHE A 69 3.23 -1.97 0.22
N GLU A 70 3.67 -1.35 1.29
CA GLU A 70 4.31 -0.06 1.28
C GLU A 70 5.60 -0.08 0.48
N PHE A 71 6.52 -0.96 0.85
CA PHE A 71 7.77 -1.15 0.15
C PHE A 71 7.54 -1.44 -1.34
N THR A 72 6.65 -2.40 -1.67
CA THR A 72 6.42 -2.80 -3.06
C THR A 72 5.90 -1.66 -3.92
N ARG A 73 5.00 -0.84 -3.39
CA ARG A 73 4.46 0.32 -4.10
C ARG A 73 5.50 1.41 -4.28
N GLY A 74 6.22 1.79 -3.23
CA GLY A 74 7.28 2.80 -3.33
C GLY A 74 8.38 2.38 -4.30
N ALA A 75 8.76 1.11 -4.31
CA ALA A 75 9.73 0.59 -5.26
C ALA A 75 9.16 0.49 -6.70
N ASP A 76 7.87 0.18 -6.88
CA ASP A 76 7.23 0.19 -8.21
C ASP A 76 7.15 1.61 -8.78
N GLU A 77 6.82 2.59 -7.97
CA GLU A 77 6.80 4.02 -8.33
C GLU A 77 8.19 4.55 -8.70
N ALA A 78 9.25 4.08 -8.03
CA ALA A 78 10.62 4.44 -8.38
C ALA A 78 11.04 3.90 -9.76
N GLY A 79 10.31 2.96 -10.34
CA GLY A 79 10.55 2.43 -11.68
C GLY A 79 11.95 1.83 -11.81
N ARG A 80 12.74 2.30 -12.76
CA ARG A 80 14.12 1.82 -12.96
C ARG A 80 15.08 2.24 -11.84
N ALA A 81 14.77 3.29 -11.08
CA ALA A 81 15.53 3.71 -9.90
C ALA A 81 15.35 2.74 -8.71
N ALA A 82 14.40 1.79 -8.76
CA ALA A 82 14.21 0.76 -7.74
C ALA A 82 15.37 -0.24 -7.63
N LEU A 83 16.28 -0.32 -8.61
CA LEU A 83 17.37 -1.30 -8.60
C LEU A 83 18.17 -1.33 -7.28
N PRO A 84 18.68 -0.20 -6.75
CA PRO A 84 19.38 -0.21 -5.47
C PRO A 84 18.49 -0.57 -4.28
N LEU A 85 17.18 -0.35 -4.37
CA LEU A 85 16.23 -0.68 -3.31
C LEU A 85 16.04 -2.18 -3.15
N ILE A 86 16.21 -2.98 -4.22
CA ILE A 86 15.92 -4.42 -4.28
C ILE A 86 17.16 -5.31 -4.43
N THR A 87 18.34 -4.73 -4.70
CA THR A 87 19.55 -5.53 -5.04
C THR A 87 20.17 -6.20 -3.82
N THR A 88 20.21 -5.52 -2.68
CA THR A 88 20.83 -6.04 -1.47
C THR A 88 19.96 -7.11 -0.84
N GLU A 89 20.56 -8.27 -0.55
CA GLU A 89 19.85 -9.33 0.18
C GLU A 89 19.52 -8.86 1.60
N PRO A 90 18.23 -8.85 1.99
CA PRO A 90 17.85 -8.54 3.35
C PRO A 90 18.14 -9.72 4.28
N ALA A 91 18.36 -9.44 5.56
CA ALA A 91 18.39 -10.48 6.59
C ALA A 91 17.06 -11.25 6.59
N LEU A 92 17.10 -12.51 7.04
CA LEU A 92 15.87 -13.28 7.24
C LEU A 92 15.07 -12.67 8.40
N VAL A 93 13.76 -12.53 8.20
CA VAL A 93 12.85 -11.93 9.20
C VAL A 93 12.35 -12.93 10.25
N GLY A 94 12.76 -14.20 10.12
CA GLY A 94 12.36 -15.27 11.05
C GLY A 94 10.98 -15.87 10.79
N ASP A 95 10.28 -15.42 9.74
CA ASP A 95 9.04 -16.03 9.25
C ASP A 95 9.23 -16.37 7.76
N PRO A 96 9.30 -17.67 7.40
CA PRO A 96 9.53 -18.10 6.02
C PRO A 96 8.54 -17.51 5.01
N ARG A 97 7.31 -17.18 5.45
CA ARG A 97 6.29 -16.58 4.59
C ARG A 97 6.71 -15.19 4.12
N PHE A 98 7.22 -14.37 5.03
CA PHE A 98 7.69 -13.04 4.72
C PHE A 98 9.05 -13.04 4.03
N ASP A 99 9.92 -14.00 4.34
CA ASP A 99 11.19 -14.19 3.64
C ASP A 99 10.96 -14.50 2.15
N ALA A 100 10.03 -15.40 1.85
CA ALA A 100 9.62 -15.71 0.49
C ALA A 100 8.88 -14.54 -0.19
N LEU A 101 8.07 -13.79 0.57
CA LEU A 101 7.30 -12.64 0.09
C LEU A 101 8.22 -11.51 -0.38
N LEU A 102 9.24 -11.15 0.41
CA LEU A 102 10.24 -10.13 0.08
C LEU A 102 11.06 -10.53 -1.16
N ALA A 103 11.44 -11.80 -1.27
CA ALA A 103 12.13 -12.30 -2.46
C ALA A 103 11.24 -12.24 -3.71
N GLY A 104 9.94 -12.57 -3.56
CA GLY A 104 8.94 -12.42 -4.62
C GLY A 104 8.80 -10.98 -5.11
N ALA A 105 8.80 -10.02 -4.18
CA ALA A 105 8.73 -8.60 -4.50
C ALA A 105 9.96 -8.14 -5.30
N ALA A 106 11.16 -8.45 -4.83
CA ALA A 106 12.41 -8.07 -5.52
C ALA A 106 12.47 -8.60 -6.95
N GLU A 107 12.07 -9.86 -7.16
CA GLU A 107 12.01 -10.45 -8.49
C GLU A 107 10.91 -9.85 -9.36
N HIS A 108 9.72 -9.63 -8.78
CA HIS A 108 8.59 -9.02 -9.49
C HIS A 108 8.92 -7.61 -9.99
N LEU A 109 9.45 -6.76 -9.11
CA LEU A 109 9.85 -5.39 -9.43
C LEU A 109 10.98 -5.37 -10.47
N ALA A 110 11.97 -6.24 -10.34
CA ALA A 110 13.03 -6.36 -11.34
C ALA A 110 12.46 -6.72 -12.72
N ALA A 111 11.58 -7.72 -12.80
CA ALA A 111 10.94 -8.13 -14.06
C ALA A 111 10.05 -7.02 -14.64
N ARG A 112 9.26 -6.34 -13.81
CA ARG A 112 8.34 -5.28 -14.23
C ARG A 112 9.06 -4.08 -14.84
N HIS A 113 10.20 -3.70 -14.30
CA HIS A 113 10.97 -2.53 -14.76
C HIS A 113 12.13 -2.87 -15.68
N GLY A 114 12.23 -4.13 -16.13
CA GLY A 114 13.30 -4.60 -17.01
C GLY A 114 14.69 -4.51 -16.36
N LEU A 115 14.76 -4.71 -15.04
CA LEU A 115 15.98 -4.72 -14.24
C LEU A 115 16.52 -6.14 -14.08
N PRO A 116 17.83 -6.32 -13.81
CA PRO A 116 18.40 -7.62 -13.49
C PRO A 116 17.83 -8.13 -12.16
N GLY A 117 17.25 -9.33 -12.16
CA GLY A 117 16.74 -9.98 -10.95
C GLY A 117 17.89 -10.32 -9.98
N PRO A 118 17.75 -9.99 -8.68
CA PRO A 118 18.76 -10.32 -7.68
C PRO A 118 18.91 -11.84 -7.51
N LEU A 119 20.14 -12.35 -7.54
CA LEU A 119 20.37 -13.81 -7.46
C LEU A 119 20.04 -14.42 -6.11
N TRP A 120 20.11 -13.65 -5.03
CA TRP A 120 19.76 -14.11 -3.69
C TRP A 120 18.29 -14.56 -3.59
N THR A 121 17.41 -14.03 -4.45
CA THR A 121 15.98 -14.43 -4.47
C THR A 121 15.76 -15.88 -4.85
N LEU A 122 16.81 -16.57 -5.33
CA LEU A 122 16.77 -17.96 -5.76
C LEU A 122 17.28 -18.95 -4.70
N THR A 123 17.65 -18.48 -3.51
CA THR A 123 18.06 -19.37 -2.41
C THR A 123 16.85 -20.12 -1.86
N VAL A 124 17.10 -21.32 -1.32
CA VAL A 124 16.04 -22.22 -0.86
C VAL A 124 15.16 -21.61 0.23
N ASP A 125 15.76 -20.80 1.10
CA ASP A 125 15.07 -20.14 2.22
C ASP A 125 14.07 -19.05 1.77
N ARG A 126 14.04 -18.76 0.46
CA ARG A 126 13.13 -17.80 -0.15
C ARG A 126 11.95 -18.46 -0.87
N PHE A 127 11.68 -19.75 -0.58
CA PHE A 127 10.58 -20.51 -1.14
C PHE A 127 9.79 -21.22 -0.05
N LEU A 128 8.47 -21.34 -0.23
CA LEU A 128 7.59 -22.02 0.70
C LEU A 128 7.35 -23.47 0.27
N TYR A 129 7.32 -24.38 1.24
CA TYR A 129 6.88 -25.77 1.05
C TYR A 129 5.36 -25.89 0.98
N ARG A 130 4.61 -24.95 1.58
CA ARG A 130 3.15 -24.92 1.61
C ARG A 130 2.65 -23.61 1.06
N ALA A 131 1.57 -23.68 0.29
CA ALA A 131 0.93 -22.49 -0.26
C ALA A 131 0.44 -21.56 0.86
N TRP A 132 0.73 -20.27 0.70
CA TRP A 132 0.26 -19.20 1.57
C TRP A 132 -0.59 -18.21 0.79
N TRP A 133 -1.77 -17.99 1.30
CA TRP A 133 -2.73 -17.03 0.76
C TRP A 133 -2.70 -15.79 1.62
N ILE A 134 -2.33 -14.65 1.03
CA ILE A 134 -2.26 -13.37 1.77
C ILE A 134 -3.62 -13.00 2.37
N SER A 135 -4.70 -13.25 1.63
CA SER A 135 -6.05 -13.10 2.16
C SER A 135 -6.68 -14.45 2.52
N ALA A 136 -7.28 -14.51 3.70
CA ALA A 136 -8.05 -15.67 4.14
C ALA A 136 -9.43 -15.77 3.45
N LEU A 137 -9.93 -14.66 2.86
CA LEU A 137 -11.26 -14.60 2.25
C LEU A 137 -11.36 -15.48 1.00
N PRO A 138 -12.36 -16.37 0.89
CA PRO A 138 -12.57 -17.24 -0.27
C PRO A 138 -12.63 -16.46 -1.60
N SER A 139 -13.33 -15.34 -1.64
CA SER A 139 -13.43 -14.48 -2.82
C SER A 139 -12.08 -13.92 -3.29
N ALA A 140 -11.23 -13.49 -2.34
CA ALA A 140 -9.89 -13.02 -2.64
C ALA A 140 -8.97 -14.14 -3.15
N ARG A 141 -9.17 -15.38 -2.71
CA ARG A 141 -8.41 -16.53 -3.21
C ARG A 141 -8.67 -16.80 -4.69
N VAL A 142 -9.89 -16.63 -5.16
CA VAL A 142 -10.23 -16.78 -6.60
C VAL A 142 -9.48 -15.72 -7.41
N GLN A 143 -9.45 -14.47 -6.96
CA GLN A 143 -8.71 -13.41 -7.63
C GLN A 143 -7.20 -13.68 -7.62
N ALA A 144 -6.66 -14.10 -6.48
CA ALA A 144 -5.25 -14.47 -6.36
C ALA A 144 -4.86 -15.61 -7.30
N LEU A 145 -5.70 -16.64 -7.47
CA LEU A 145 -5.45 -17.72 -8.45
C LEU A 145 -5.26 -17.19 -9.86
N LEU A 146 -6.05 -16.20 -10.26
CA LEU A 146 -6.02 -15.60 -11.60
C LEU A 146 -4.86 -14.62 -11.78
N TRP A 147 -4.60 -13.79 -10.78
CA TRP A 147 -3.80 -12.58 -10.92
C TRP A 147 -2.47 -12.56 -10.17
N THR A 148 -2.10 -13.64 -9.45
CA THR A 148 -0.79 -13.69 -8.79
C THR A 148 0.34 -13.63 -9.81
N PRO A 149 1.28 -12.66 -9.70
CA PRO A 149 2.46 -12.62 -10.55
C PRO A 149 3.34 -13.86 -10.36
N THR A 150 4.02 -14.26 -11.43
CA THR A 150 4.84 -15.49 -11.47
C THR A 150 5.88 -15.55 -10.36
N ALA A 151 6.50 -14.41 -10.02
CA ALA A 151 7.51 -14.33 -8.97
C ALA A 151 7.00 -14.79 -7.59
N PHE A 152 5.75 -14.53 -7.26
CA PHE A 152 5.10 -14.98 -6.03
C PHE A 152 4.55 -16.40 -6.17
N ARG A 153 3.85 -16.68 -7.27
CA ARG A 153 3.24 -17.99 -7.52
C ARG A 153 4.26 -19.12 -7.41
N ARG A 154 5.44 -18.98 -8.00
CA ARG A 154 6.50 -20.00 -7.94
C ARG A 154 7.07 -20.23 -6.54
N ARG A 155 6.81 -19.29 -5.61
CA ARG A 155 7.18 -19.39 -4.18
C ARG A 155 6.04 -19.94 -3.33
N GLY A 156 4.92 -20.34 -3.94
CA GLY A 156 3.74 -20.78 -3.22
C GLY A 156 2.94 -19.68 -2.56
N ILE A 157 3.14 -18.41 -2.97
CA ILE A 157 2.43 -17.24 -2.43
C ILE A 157 1.35 -16.81 -3.41
N TYR A 158 0.15 -16.59 -2.88
CA TYR A 158 -1.00 -16.15 -3.66
C TYR A 158 -1.53 -14.81 -3.16
N LEU A 159 -1.52 -13.81 -4.06
CA LEU A 159 -1.98 -12.44 -3.83
C LEU A 159 -2.51 -11.84 -5.15
N ASP A 160 -3.34 -10.82 -5.06
CA ASP A 160 -3.78 -10.11 -6.26
C ASP A 160 -2.71 -9.08 -6.68
N ARG A 161 -2.30 -9.07 -7.96
CA ARG A 161 -1.34 -8.10 -8.51
C ARG A 161 -1.78 -6.65 -8.32
N HIS A 162 -3.10 -6.39 -8.28
CA HIS A 162 -3.64 -5.05 -8.10
C HIS A 162 -3.38 -4.49 -6.69
N ASP A 163 -3.04 -5.34 -5.73
CA ASP A 163 -2.61 -4.91 -4.40
C ASP A 163 -1.15 -4.41 -4.37
N LEU A 164 -0.36 -4.75 -5.39
CA LEU A 164 1.07 -4.39 -5.49
C LEU A 164 1.32 -3.04 -6.15
N THR A 165 0.35 -2.51 -6.89
CA THR A 165 0.50 -1.30 -7.72
C THR A 165 -0.39 -0.18 -7.23
N HIS A 166 0.03 1.05 -7.48
CA HIS A 166 -0.84 2.23 -7.39
C HIS A 166 -1.39 2.54 -8.78
N ASP A 167 -2.71 2.64 -8.93
CA ASP A 167 -3.31 3.13 -10.16
C ASP A 167 -3.10 4.66 -10.24
N GLY A 168 -1.98 5.03 -10.82
CA GLY A 168 -1.73 6.36 -11.39
C GLY A 168 -1.44 7.50 -10.42
N ALA A 169 -0.20 7.63 -9.95
CA ALA A 169 0.37 8.91 -9.55
C ALA A 169 1.90 8.86 -9.62
N THR A 170 2.51 9.98 -9.90
CA THR A 170 3.95 10.22 -10.10
C THR A 170 4.76 9.96 -8.83
N PRO A 171 6.01 9.45 -8.94
CA PRO A 171 6.79 9.02 -7.77
C PRO A 171 7.35 10.20 -6.99
N MET A 172 6.96 10.29 -5.74
CA MET A 172 7.67 11.02 -4.67
C MET A 172 7.60 10.15 -3.40
N PRO A 173 8.65 10.18 -2.58
CA PRO A 173 8.67 9.41 -1.33
C PRO A 173 7.60 9.93 -0.35
N GLU A 174 6.69 9.07 0.00
CA GLU A 174 5.56 9.42 0.87
C GLU A 174 5.90 9.14 2.33
N PRO A 175 5.73 10.12 3.22
CA PRO A 175 5.88 9.90 4.64
C PRO A 175 4.82 8.94 5.15
N LEU A 176 5.14 8.18 6.19
CA LEU A 176 4.15 7.44 6.97
C LEU A 176 3.64 8.34 8.07
N PHE A 177 2.33 8.55 8.11
CA PHE A 177 1.67 9.35 9.14
C PHE A 177 0.96 8.44 10.13
N ASP A 178 1.40 8.42 11.37
CA ASP A 178 0.62 7.92 12.47
C ASP A 178 -0.36 8.99 13.01
N LEU A 179 -1.12 8.66 14.04
CA LEU A 179 -2.06 9.60 14.64
C LEU A 179 -1.37 10.89 15.15
N THR A 180 -0.17 10.76 15.69
CA THR A 180 0.61 11.88 16.22
C THR A 180 1.10 12.77 15.11
N ASP A 181 1.58 12.18 14.02
CA ASP A 181 2.05 12.90 12.84
C ASP A 181 0.91 13.65 12.15
N ILE A 182 -0.26 13.01 12.02
CA ILE A 182 -1.46 13.66 11.45
C ILE A 182 -1.85 14.89 12.29
N ARG A 183 -1.89 14.75 13.61
CA ARG A 183 -2.23 15.87 14.50
C ARG A 183 -1.23 17.01 14.41
N ARG A 184 0.06 16.69 14.44
CA ARG A 184 1.15 17.67 14.27
C ARG A 184 1.06 18.38 12.91
N ALA A 185 0.71 17.65 11.85
CA ALA A 185 0.51 18.24 10.53
C ALA A 185 -0.67 19.24 10.51
N PHE A 186 -1.76 18.93 11.21
CA PHE A 186 -2.89 19.87 11.34
C PHE A 186 -2.56 21.08 12.20
N GLU A 187 -1.80 20.93 13.28
CA GLU A 187 -1.29 22.05 14.07
C GLU A 187 -0.42 22.99 13.23
N ALA A 188 0.52 22.43 12.46
CA ALA A 188 1.36 23.21 11.54
C ALA A 188 0.51 23.93 10.47
N LEU A 189 -0.52 23.26 9.94
CA LEU A 189 -1.43 23.83 8.96
C LEU A 189 -2.23 25.01 9.56
N ALA A 190 -2.77 24.82 10.76
CA ALA A 190 -3.50 25.86 11.49
C ALA A 190 -2.63 27.10 11.73
N ALA A 191 -1.38 26.93 12.18
CA ALA A 191 -0.44 28.03 12.40
C ALA A 191 -0.08 28.79 11.09
N LYS A 192 -0.03 28.09 9.95
CA LYS A 192 0.21 28.73 8.64
C LYS A 192 -1.01 29.54 8.17
N LEU A 193 -2.21 29.04 8.44
CA LEU A 193 -3.47 29.72 8.09
C LEU A 193 -3.73 30.91 9.00
N GLU A 194 -3.40 30.82 10.29
CA GLU A 194 -3.46 31.93 11.23
C GLU A 194 -2.64 33.13 10.76
N ARG A 195 -1.39 32.91 10.35
CA ARG A 195 -0.53 33.98 9.78
C ARG A 195 -1.13 34.62 8.53
N ARG A 196 -1.96 33.92 7.80
CA ARG A 196 -2.69 34.38 6.62
C ARG A 196 -4.05 34.97 6.93
N ARG A 197 -4.48 34.90 8.20
CA ARG A 197 -5.82 35.31 8.66
C ARG A 197 -6.94 34.62 7.87
N VAL A 198 -6.76 33.34 7.58
CA VAL A 198 -7.71 32.49 6.84
C VAL A 198 -8.19 31.38 7.75
N ILE A 199 -9.44 31.01 7.62
CA ILE A 199 -10.01 29.82 8.26
C ILE A 199 -10.06 28.72 7.18
N GLY A 200 -9.36 27.62 7.45
CA GLY A 200 -9.36 26.42 6.60
C GLY A 200 -10.36 25.40 7.09
N HIS A 201 -10.92 24.66 6.14
CA HIS A 201 -11.76 23.49 6.40
C HIS A 201 -11.16 22.29 5.70
N VAL A 202 -11.09 21.17 6.38
CA VAL A 202 -10.60 19.89 5.86
C VAL A 202 -11.59 18.80 6.19
N HIS A 203 -12.01 18.03 5.20
CA HIS A 203 -12.83 16.84 5.37
C HIS A 203 -12.04 15.61 4.93
N VAL A 204 -11.67 14.75 5.88
CA VAL A 204 -10.72 13.66 5.70
C VAL A 204 -11.42 12.37 5.30
N TYR A 205 -10.84 11.65 4.35
CA TYR A 205 -11.27 10.34 3.85
C TYR A 205 -10.21 9.26 4.09
N GLY A 206 -10.49 8.07 3.60
CA GLY A 206 -9.51 7.00 3.41
C GLY A 206 -8.84 6.50 4.69
N GLY A 207 -7.54 6.26 4.59
CA GLY A 207 -6.74 5.71 5.69
C GLY A 207 -6.60 6.66 6.87
N ALA A 208 -6.46 7.95 6.63
CA ALA A 208 -6.36 8.96 7.68
C ALA A 208 -7.66 9.10 8.48
N ALA A 209 -8.83 9.01 7.83
CA ALA A 209 -10.12 8.98 8.52
C ALA A 209 -10.26 7.74 9.43
N MET A 210 -9.79 6.57 8.98
CA MET A 210 -9.76 5.37 9.81
C MET A 210 -8.93 5.59 11.07
N ILE A 211 -7.71 6.12 10.96
CA ILE A 211 -6.81 6.39 12.10
C ILE A 211 -7.42 7.42 13.08
N LEU A 212 -8.04 8.45 12.53
CA LEU A 212 -8.54 9.58 13.34
C LEU A 212 -9.79 9.23 14.14
N ALA A 213 -10.67 8.35 13.62
CA ALA A 213 -12.00 8.16 14.20
C ALA A 213 -12.42 6.70 14.47
N TYR A 214 -11.93 5.72 13.71
CA TYR A 214 -12.55 4.40 13.69
C TYR A 214 -11.63 3.26 14.10
N ASP A 215 -10.32 3.34 13.83
CA ASP A 215 -9.36 2.26 14.08
C ASP A 215 -8.12 2.75 14.83
N GLN A 216 -8.16 2.68 16.16
CA GLN A 216 -7.04 3.07 17.01
C GLN A 216 -5.81 2.14 16.90
N HIS A 217 -5.99 0.94 16.32
CA HIS A 217 -4.90 -0.03 16.10
C HIS A 217 -4.21 0.16 14.75
N ARG A 218 -4.78 0.97 13.87
CA ARG A 218 -4.16 1.29 12.59
C ARG A 218 -2.94 2.17 12.80
N THR A 219 -1.77 1.66 12.43
CA THR A 219 -0.50 2.26 12.78
C THR A 219 -0.12 3.46 11.93
N ALA A 220 -0.45 3.48 10.61
CA ALA A 220 -0.08 4.59 9.75
C ALA A 220 -0.88 4.66 8.42
N THR A 221 -0.80 5.83 7.79
CA THR A 221 -1.21 6.08 6.39
C THR A 221 -0.11 6.85 5.67
N ARG A 222 -0.09 6.83 4.35
CA ARG A 222 0.92 7.53 3.52
C ARG A 222 0.61 8.98 3.30
N ASP A 223 -0.66 9.28 3.18
CA ASP A 223 -1.21 10.57 2.82
C ASP A 223 -2.49 10.82 3.59
N ILE A 224 -2.94 12.05 3.52
CA ILE A 224 -4.22 12.46 4.04
C ILE A 224 -5.09 12.84 2.84
N ASP A 225 -5.91 11.88 2.39
CA ASP A 225 -6.94 12.16 1.40
C ASP A 225 -8.02 13.05 2.01
N ALA A 226 -8.25 14.23 1.44
CA ALA A 226 -9.24 15.16 1.99
C ALA A 226 -9.81 16.11 0.94
N GLN A 227 -11.05 16.55 1.14
CA GLN A 227 -11.49 17.82 0.58
C GLN A 227 -11.08 18.96 1.50
N PHE A 228 -10.62 20.05 0.95
CA PHE A 228 -10.22 21.20 1.75
C PHE A 228 -10.56 22.53 1.04
N GLY A 229 -10.68 23.58 1.83
CA GLY A 229 -10.93 24.93 1.35
C GLY A 229 -10.52 25.98 2.38
N PRO A 230 -10.28 27.22 1.93
CA PRO A 230 -10.23 27.72 0.54
C PRO A 230 -8.94 27.30 -0.18
N ASP A 231 -9.02 26.97 -1.47
CA ASP A 231 -7.95 26.30 -2.22
C ASP A 231 -6.60 27.04 -2.18
N GLY A 232 -6.57 28.29 -2.54
CA GLY A 232 -5.32 29.04 -2.69
C GLY A 232 -4.48 29.07 -1.41
N PRO A 233 -5.00 29.59 -0.27
CA PRO A 233 -4.30 29.60 1.00
C PRO A 233 -3.94 28.21 1.53
N MET A 234 -4.83 27.21 1.34
CA MET A 234 -4.59 25.83 1.75
C MET A 234 -3.45 25.21 0.96
N ILE A 235 -3.47 25.29 -0.37
CA ILE A 235 -2.41 24.76 -1.22
C ILE A 235 -1.05 25.42 -0.89
N ALA A 236 -1.03 26.73 -0.65
CA ALA A 236 0.19 27.42 -0.26
C ALA A 236 0.75 26.89 1.07
N ALA A 237 -0.11 26.73 2.09
CA ALA A 237 0.28 26.20 3.39
C ALA A 237 0.75 24.73 3.31
N ILE A 238 0.05 23.89 2.55
CA ILE A 238 0.41 22.49 2.30
C ILE A 238 1.81 22.38 1.69
N ARG A 239 2.11 23.20 0.67
CA ARG A 239 3.42 23.22 0.00
C ARG A 239 4.55 23.70 0.93
N GLU A 240 4.29 24.66 1.79
CA GLU A 240 5.28 25.14 2.77
C GLU A 240 5.61 24.06 3.79
N ILE A 241 4.59 23.37 4.34
CA ILE A 241 4.77 22.26 5.27
C ILE A 241 5.53 21.12 4.61
N ALA A 242 5.18 20.77 3.37
CA ALA A 242 5.89 19.78 2.58
C ALA A 242 7.38 20.11 2.46
N LYS A 243 7.71 21.36 2.12
CA LYS A 243 9.09 21.84 2.00
C LYS A 243 9.84 21.80 3.34
N GLU A 244 9.20 22.22 4.43
CA GLU A 244 9.81 22.26 5.77
C GLU A 244 10.13 20.87 6.32
N ASN A 245 9.31 19.86 5.97
CA ASN A 245 9.44 18.49 6.47
C ASN A 245 10.05 17.51 5.45
N GLY A 246 10.37 17.96 4.23
CA GLY A 246 10.82 17.07 3.16
C GLY A 246 9.73 16.10 2.69
N TRP A 247 8.47 16.47 2.84
CA TRP A 247 7.33 15.65 2.42
C TRP A 247 6.94 15.96 0.97
N PRO A 248 6.26 15.02 0.28
CA PRO A 248 5.67 15.32 -1.01
C PRO A 248 4.60 16.40 -0.86
N THR A 249 4.40 17.21 -1.88
CA THR A 249 3.35 18.24 -1.89
C THR A 249 1.94 17.64 -1.88
N THR A 250 1.83 16.34 -2.04
CA THR A 250 0.60 15.54 -2.03
C THR A 250 0.31 14.89 -0.67
N TRP A 251 1.12 15.18 0.38
CA TRP A 251 0.90 14.63 1.73
C TRP A 251 -0.52 14.88 2.27
N LEU A 252 -1.10 16.01 1.91
CA LEU A 252 -2.53 16.32 2.04
C LEU A 252 -3.05 16.65 0.65
N ASN A 253 -3.96 15.84 0.14
CA ASN A 253 -4.39 15.89 -1.25
C ASN A 253 -5.90 15.72 -1.39
N ASN A 254 -6.43 16.14 -2.55
CA ASN A 254 -7.84 16.03 -2.87
C ASN A 254 -8.11 14.98 -3.98
N GLN A 255 -7.24 14.01 -4.16
CA GLN A 255 -7.36 12.99 -5.23
C GLN A 255 -8.58 12.10 -5.05
N ALA A 256 -9.02 11.87 -3.81
CA ALA A 256 -10.24 11.13 -3.51
C ALA A 256 -11.54 11.87 -3.89
N ALA A 257 -11.48 13.14 -4.27
CA ALA A 257 -12.67 13.95 -4.56
C ALA A 257 -13.58 13.36 -5.66
N SER A 258 -13.02 12.60 -6.62
CA SER A 258 -13.78 11.91 -7.66
C SER A 258 -14.57 10.70 -7.16
N TYR A 259 -14.22 10.16 -6.01
CA TYR A 259 -14.83 8.99 -5.36
C TYR A 259 -15.73 9.36 -4.18
N VAL A 260 -15.91 10.66 -3.91
CA VAL A 260 -16.71 11.16 -2.82
C VAL A 260 -18.16 11.33 -3.29
N ALA A 261 -19.12 10.95 -2.44
CA ALA A 261 -20.51 11.16 -2.72
C ALA A 261 -20.81 12.66 -2.92
N ARG A 262 -21.78 12.97 -3.79
CA ARG A 262 -22.22 14.35 -4.04
C ARG A 262 -22.76 15.05 -2.77
N ARG A 263 -23.17 14.29 -1.78
CA ARG A 263 -23.60 14.77 -0.46
C ARG A 263 -22.85 13.97 0.60
N PRO A 264 -21.59 14.33 0.90
CA PRO A 264 -20.92 13.77 2.07
C PRO A 264 -21.72 14.19 3.30
N GLY A 265 -21.96 13.27 4.24
CA GLY A 265 -22.55 13.62 5.52
C GLY A 265 -21.65 14.60 6.28
N GLU A 266 -22.23 15.37 7.21
CA GLU A 266 -21.44 16.11 8.18
C GLU A 266 -20.74 15.09 9.06
N GLY A 267 -19.42 14.97 8.91
CA GLY A 267 -18.63 14.04 9.70
C GLY A 267 -18.25 14.62 11.06
N ASP A 268 -17.81 13.75 11.96
CA ASP A 268 -17.35 14.17 13.29
C ASP A 268 -16.12 15.09 13.18
N ARG A 269 -16.14 16.16 13.99
CA ARG A 269 -15.02 17.06 14.10
C ARG A 269 -13.92 16.41 14.95
N VAL A 270 -12.75 16.22 14.37
CA VAL A 270 -11.59 15.55 15.01
C VAL A 270 -10.46 16.51 15.38
N PHE A 271 -10.47 17.72 14.81
CA PHE A 271 -9.55 18.78 15.14
C PHE A 271 -10.29 20.13 15.00
N ASP A 272 -10.19 20.97 16.04
CA ASP A 272 -10.86 22.27 16.10
C ASP A 272 -9.87 23.36 16.56
N HIS A 273 -9.55 24.26 15.64
CA HIS A 273 -8.69 25.40 15.87
C HIS A 273 -9.35 26.63 15.24
N PRO A 274 -9.21 27.86 15.80
CA PRO A 274 -9.82 29.07 15.21
C PRO A 274 -9.53 29.27 13.72
N HIS A 275 -8.42 28.75 13.23
CA HIS A 275 -8.00 28.89 11.84
C HIS A 275 -8.01 27.57 11.04
N LEU A 276 -8.39 26.44 11.65
CA LEU A 276 -8.51 25.15 10.94
C LEU A 276 -9.54 24.27 11.60
N GLN A 277 -10.52 23.84 10.85
CA GLN A 277 -11.51 22.86 11.27
C GLN A 277 -11.37 21.58 10.45
N VAL A 278 -11.18 20.45 11.12
CA VAL A 278 -11.04 19.15 10.45
C VAL A 278 -12.16 18.23 10.89
N SER A 279 -12.89 17.70 9.92
CA SER A 279 -13.88 16.64 10.10
C SER A 279 -13.46 15.36 9.37
N VAL A 280 -13.99 14.22 9.80
CA VAL A 280 -13.78 12.93 9.12
C VAL A 280 -15.06 12.47 8.45
N THR A 281 -14.90 11.73 7.37
CA THR A 281 -16.02 11.10 6.67
C THR A 281 -16.80 10.17 7.61
N PRO A 282 -18.13 10.25 7.67
CA PRO A 282 -18.95 9.32 8.43
C PRO A 282 -18.67 7.85 8.08
N ALA A 283 -18.79 6.97 9.07
CA ALA A 283 -18.45 5.56 8.94
C ALA A 283 -19.21 4.86 7.80
N ASP A 284 -20.48 5.18 7.61
CA ASP A 284 -21.34 4.63 6.56
C ASP A 284 -20.89 5.07 5.15
N HIS A 285 -20.55 6.34 4.98
CA HIS A 285 -20.00 6.84 3.71
C HIS A 285 -18.63 6.21 3.43
N LEU A 286 -17.77 6.13 4.43
CA LEU A 286 -16.44 5.51 4.30
C LEU A 286 -16.55 4.01 3.95
N LEU A 287 -17.54 3.30 4.55
CA LEU A 287 -17.88 1.93 4.19
C LEU A 287 -18.24 1.82 2.70
N ALA A 288 -19.15 2.68 2.22
CA ALA A 288 -19.55 2.67 0.81
C ALA A 288 -18.37 2.90 -0.14
N MET A 289 -17.51 3.87 0.16
CA MET A 289 -16.29 4.14 -0.64
C MET A 289 -15.37 2.92 -0.70
N LYS A 290 -15.12 2.26 0.43
CA LYS A 290 -14.24 1.07 0.52
C LYS A 290 -14.84 -0.15 -0.18
N VAL A 291 -16.15 -0.33 -0.10
CA VAL A 291 -16.87 -1.40 -0.83
C VAL A 291 -16.71 -1.18 -2.34
N LEU A 292 -16.88 0.04 -2.85
CA LEU A 292 -16.72 0.32 -4.28
C LEU A 292 -15.27 0.19 -4.74
N ALA A 293 -14.29 0.56 -3.92
CA ALA A 293 -12.87 0.36 -4.22
C ALA A 293 -12.48 -1.12 -4.35
N GLY A 294 -13.08 -2.00 -3.52
CA GLY A 294 -13.00 -3.45 -3.65
C GLY A 294 -11.61 -4.05 -3.52
N ARG A 295 -10.74 -3.47 -2.71
CA ARG A 295 -9.35 -3.92 -2.51
C ARG A 295 -9.29 -4.93 -1.36
N ALA A 296 -9.50 -6.22 -1.65
CA ALA A 296 -9.72 -7.27 -0.64
C ALA A 296 -8.60 -7.37 0.40
N THR A 297 -7.33 -7.22 0.01
CA THR A 297 -6.20 -7.36 0.94
C THR A 297 -5.99 -6.11 1.81
N ARG A 298 -6.30 -4.93 1.27
CA ARG A 298 -6.04 -3.64 1.94
C ARG A 298 -7.19 -3.15 2.79
N ASP A 299 -8.42 -3.36 2.30
CA ASP A 299 -9.61 -2.76 2.87
C ASP A 299 -10.41 -3.75 3.75
N ALA A 300 -10.07 -5.05 3.75
CA ALA A 300 -10.82 -6.05 4.49
C ALA A 300 -10.88 -5.77 6.01
N GLU A 301 -9.78 -5.34 6.62
CA GLU A 301 -9.77 -5.01 8.04
C GLU A 301 -10.50 -3.71 8.33
N ASP A 302 -10.28 -2.69 7.52
CA ASP A 302 -11.02 -1.43 7.62
C ASP A 302 -12.53 -1.66 7.49
N LEU A 303 -12.94 -2.55 6.56
CA LEU A 303 -14.35 -2.93 6.40
C LEU A 303 -14.89 -3.67 7.62
N ARG A 304 -14.13 -4.59 8.26
CA ARG A 304 -14.54 -5.24 9.50
C ARG A 304 -14.79 -4.23 10.62
N VAL A 305 -13.87 -3.28 10.78
CA VAL A 305 -13.99 -2.22 11.78
C VAL A 305 -15.25 -1.40 11.53
N LEU A 306 -15.48 -0.97 10.30
CA LEU A 306 -16.65 -0.17 9.94
C LEU A 306 -17.97 -0.95 10.08
N LEU A 307 -18.01 -2.22 9.67
CA LEU A 307 -19.19 -3.08 9.83
C LEU A 307 -19.56 -3.25 11.31
N ARG A 308 -18.58 -3.49 12.20
CA ARG A 308 -18.81 -3.56 13.64
C ARG A 308 -19.26 -2.22 14.22
N HIS A 309 -18.58 -1.14 13.85
CA HIS A 309 -18.92 0.21 14.32
C HIS A 309 -20.36 0.59 13.98
N LEU A 310 -20.83 0.20 12.80
CA LEU A 310 -22.19 0.48 12.33
C LEU A 310 -23.23 -0.58 12.76
N GLY A 311 -22.81 -1.66 13.40
CA GLY A 311 -23.69 -2.75 13.80
C GLY A 311 -24.32 -3.51 12.63
N ILE A 312 -23.66 -3.55 11.48
CA ILE A 312 -24.19 -4.16 10.25
C ILE A 312 -23.99 -5.67 10.28
N ALA A 313 -25.08 -6.41 10.11
CA ALA A 313 -25.09 -7.87 10.12
C ALA A 313 -25.38 -8.52 8.76
N THR A 314 -25.90 -7.76 7.78
CA THR A 314 -26.32 -8.30 6.49
C THR A 314 -25.73 -7.53 5.31
N SER A 315 -25.54 -8.22 4.19
CA SER A 315 -25.10 -7.59 2.96
C SER A 315 -26.14 -6.62 2.38
N ALA A 316 -27.43 -6.85 2.63
CA ALA A 316 -28.48 -5.95 2.18
C ALA A 316 -28.37 -4.55 2.81
N GLU A 317 -27.98 -4.47 4.09
CA GLU A 317 -27.72 -3.19 4.76
C GLU A 317 -26.53 -2.47 4.12
N VAL A 318 -25.47 -3.20 3.79
CA VAL A 318 -24.30 -2.64 3.08
C VAL A 318 -24.72 -2.08 1.72
N TRP A 319 -25.52 -2.83 0.95
CA TRP A 319 -25.98 -2.38 -0.38
C TRP A 319 -26.87 -1.15 -0.29
N ALA A 320 -27.74 -1.07 0.71
CA ALA A 320 -28.55 0.11 0.96
C ALA A 320 -27.69 1.35 1.27
N ILE A 321 -26.62 1.18 2.01
CA ILE A 321 -25.66 2.26 2.29
C ILE A 321 -24.94 2.70 1.00
N VAL A 322 -24.46 1.75 0.20
CA VAL A 322 -23.81 2.08 -1.08
C VAL A 322 -24.78 2.82 -2.00
N GLU A 323 -26.00 2.34 -2.15
CA GLU A 323 -27.02 2.99 -2.98
C GLU A 323 -27.37 4.40 -2.51
N ARG A 324 -27.39 4.63 -1.19
CA ARG A 324 -27.66 5.95 -0.61
C ARG A 324 -26.59 6.98 -0.99
N PHE A 325 -25.31 6.61 -0.95
CA PHE A 325 -24.20 7.52 -1.25
C PHE A 325 -23.83 7.57 -2.72
N PHE A 326 -24.00 6.47 -3.43
CA PHE A 326 -23.63 6.28 -4.85
C PHE A 326 -24.77 5.69 -5.67
N PRO A 327 -25.89 6.42 -5.83
CA PRO A 327 -27.09 5.92 -6.50
C PRO A 327 -26.78 5.40 -7.91
N GLY A 328 -27.29 4.22 -8.23
CA GLY A 328 -27.14 3.58 -9.53
C GLY A 328 -25.71 3.08 -9.84
N THR A 329 -24.80 3.13 -8.89
CA THR A 329 -23.43 2.61 -9.08
C THR A 329 -23.41 1.11 -8.84
N ALA A 330 -23.03 0.34 -9.87
CA ALA A 330 -22.89 -1.10 -9.76
C ALA A 330 -21.77 -1.49 -8.80
N ILE A 331 -22.08 -2.30 -7.79
CA ILE A 331 -21.08 -2.84 -6.88
C ILE A 331 -20.34 -3.98 -7.59
N PRO A 332 -18.98 -3.90 -7.69
CA PRO A 332 -18.22 -4.94 -8.37
C PRO A 332 -18.46 -6.32 -7.75
N PRO A 333 -18.58 -7.41 -8.55
CA PRO A 333 -18.83 -8.76 -8.02
C PRO A 333 -17.80 -9.20 -6.95
N ARG A 334 -16.54 -8.81 -7.12
CA ARG A 334 -15.47 -9.06 -6.13
C ARG A 334 -15.76 -8.40 -4.77
N SER A 335 -16.33 -7.20 -4.78
CA SER A 335 -16.68 -6.47 -3.56
C SER A 335 -17.88 -7.09 -2.87
N GLN A 336 -18.88 -7.54 -3.65
CA GLN A 336 -20.03 -8.27 -3.11
C GLN A 336 -19.60 -9.54 -2.39
N ALA A 337 -18.75 -10.36 -3.05
CA ALA A 337 -18.23 -11.58 -2.46
C ALA A 337 -17.39 -11.30 -1.20
N MET A 338 -16.54 -10.26 -1.22
CA MET A 338 -15.74 -9.86 -0.07
C MET A 338 -16.60 -9.48 1.14
N VAL A 339 -17.65 -8.67 0.95
CA VAL A 339 -18.57 -8.27 2.02
C VAL A 339 -19.28 -9.49 2.61
N GLN A 340 -19.77 -10.42 1.77
CA GLN A 340 -20.42 -11.65 2.21
C GLN A 340 -19.47 -12.53 3.04
N ASP A 341 -18.22 -12.68 2.60
CA ASP A 341 -17.21 -13.43 3.34
C ASP A 341 -16.90 -12.80 4.71
N LEU A 342 -16.77 -11.47 4.76
CA LEU A 342 -16.50 -10.73 6.00
C LEU A 342 -17.64 -10.90 7.01
N LEU A 343 -18.89 -10.74 6.58
CA LEU A 343 -20.06 -10.90 7.45
C LEU A 343 -20.18 -12.34 7.96
N SER A 344 -19.94 -13.33 7.09
CA SER A 344 -19.95 -14.74 7.49
C SER A 344 -18.86 -15.07 8.52
N ASP A 345 -17.68 -14.47 8.38
CA ASP A 345 -16.55 -14.65 9.29
C ASP A 345 -16.82 -13.99 10.66
N MET A 346 -17.44 -12.81 10.66
CA MET A 346 -17.85 -12.11 11.88
C MET A 346 -18.90 -12.91 12.67
N GLN A 347 -19.95 -13.40 12.00
CA GLN A 347 -20.98 -14.23 12.63
C GLN A 347 -20.44 -15.51 13.28
N LYS A 348 -19.46 -16.17 12.63
CA LYS A 348 -18.81 -17.37 13.19
C LYS A 348 -17.97 -17.08 14.44
N ARG A 349 -17.40 -15.88 14.53
CA ARG A 349 -16.61 -15.45 15.70
C ARG A 349 -17.49 -15.07 16.89
N ASP A 350 -18.64 -14.49 16.64
CA ASP A 350 -19.61 -14.09 17.67
C ASP A 350 -20.35 -15.29 18.30
N GLN A 351 -20.33 -16.45 17.62
CA GLN A 351 -20.92 -17.72 18.11
C GLN A 351 -19.94 -18.59 18.91
N ARG A 352 -18.67 -18.20 19.03
CA ARG A 352 -17.64 -18.91 19.80
C ARG A 352 -17.34 -18.25 21.12
#